data_bdaffdc71ca8ebd81d53e52ccfd631e1
#
_entry.id   bdaffdc71ca8ebd81d53e52ccfd631e1
#
_cell.length_a   1.000
_cell.length_b   1.000
_cell.length_c   1.000
_cell.angle_alpha   90.00
_cell.angle_beta   90.00
_cell.angle_gamma   90.00
#
_symmetry.space_group_name_H-M   'P 1'
#
loop_
_entity.id
_entity.type
_entity.pdbx_description
1 polymer ?
#
loop_
_entity_poly.entity_id
_entity_poly.type
_entity_poly.pdbx_seq_one_letter_code
_entity_poly.pdbx_strand_id
1 'polypeptide(L)'
;KIIIRDVDAETPARYNADKRRLHAASGCAGKIAVFAVRLDTYLKPTKSSVFYIGSNNPENFSKIRKDILSNFKNLPESGEYVHRDCYEAAKQYSKDTFIAIEKLGPSFIPKLFEFKRRVDLITGKFRFLPSKFSDKLMQFLSLFFPNHLPRKMEQFRDRFEHHWIIEMSDEGINEARKYFNQFFNEYNGDF
;
A
#
# COMPACT_ATOMS: atom_id res chain seq x y z
N LYS A 1 -3.12 3.20 20.47
CA LYS A 1 -4.09 4.16 19.85
C LYS A 1 -3.79 5.64 20.21
N ILE A 2 -3.51 5.99 21.48
CA ILE A 2 -3.28 7.38 21.90
C ILE A 2 -2.11 8.02 21.15
N ILE A 3 -1.00 7.31 21.01
CA ILE A 3 0.22 7.82 20.34
C ILE A 3 -0.01 8.03 18.84
N ILE A 4 -0.81 7.17 18.20
CA ILE A 4 -1.16 7.32 16.79
C ILE A 4 -1.94 8.61 16.55
N ARG A 5 -2.76 9.01 17.49
CA ARG A 5 -3.63 10.21 17.40
C ARG A 5 -2.92 11.52 17.70
N ASP A 6 -1.69 11.46 18.24
CA ASP A 6 -0.86 12.64 18.48
C ASP A 6 -0.17 13.07 17.18
N VAL A 7 -0.94 13.74 16.30
CA VAL A 7 -0.50 14.12 14.95
C VAL A 7 0.47 15.30 14.95
N ASP A 8 0.50 16.08 16.01
CA ASP A 8 1.33 17.26 16.15
C ASP A 8 2.55 17.04 17.09
N ALA A 9 2.82 15.77 17.46
CA ALA A 9 3.99 15.43 18.26
C ALA A 9 5.29 15.83 17.54
N GLU A 10 6.16 16.53 18.23
CA GLU A 10 7.45 17.00 17.71
C GLU A 10 8.47 15.88 17.47
N THR A 11 8.23 14.69 18.01
CA THR A 11 9.14 13.55 17.87
C THR A 11 9.06 12.96 16.46
N PRO A 12 10.16 12.97 15.67
CA PRO A 12 10.13 12.60 14.25
C PRO A 12 9.86 11.11 14.00
N ALA A 13 10.24 10.22 14.88
CA ALA A 13 10.09 8.78 14.70
C ALA A 13 9.32 8.18 15.89
N ARG A 14 8.07 8.59 16.05
CA ARG A 14 7.20 8.27 17.20
C ARG A 14 7.14 6.79 17.58
N TYR A 15 7.28 5.90 16.60
CA TYR A 15 7.18 4.46 16.83
C TYR A 15 8.52 3.78 16.97
N ASN A 16 9.52 4.20 16.19
CA ASN A 16 10.80 3.54 16.10
C ASN A 16 11.86 4.10 17.03
N ALA A 17 11.71 5.35 17.49
CA ALA A 17 12.68 6.02 18.35
C ALA A 17 12.09 6.62 19.63
N ASP A 18 10.87 6.29 20.00
CA ASP A 18 10.26 6.76 21.24
C ASP A 18 10.91 6.07 22.45
N LYS A 19 11.75 6.79 23.15
CA LYS A 19 12.46 6.30 24.35
C LYS A 19 11.54 5.86 25.49
N ARG A 20 10.27 6.26 25.47
CA ARG A 20 9.26 5.85 26.46
C ARG A 20 8.74 4.42 26.20
N ARG A 21 9.13 3.79 25.08
CA ARG A 21 8.65 2.48 24.65
C ARG A 21 9.81 1.54 24.40
N LEU A 22 9.52 0.24 24.38
CA LEU A 22 10.47 -0.77 23.97
C LEU A 22 10.68 -0.67 22.46
N HIS A 23 11.83 -0.15 22.04
CA HIS A 23 12.17 0.09 20.63
C HIS A 23 13.47 -0.60 20.20
N ALA A 24 14.08 -1.38 21.08
CA ALA A 24 15.40 -1.96 20.84
C ALA A 24 15.45 -2.87 19.58
N ALA A 25 14.34 -3.47 19.20
CA ALA A 25 14.24 -4.28 17.98
C ALA A 25 14.05 -3.44 16.70
N SER A 26 13.61 -2.18 16.81
CA SER A 26 13.36 -1.29 15.68
C SER A 26 14.63 -0.50 15.35
N GLY A 27 15.08 -0.58 14.09
CA GLY A 27 16.24 0.18 13.62
C GLY A 27 17.56 -0.23 14.27
N CYS A 28 17.68 -1.46 14.76
CA CYS A 28 18.90 -1.96 15.43
C CYS A 28 20.05 -2.26 14.46
N ALA A 29 19.84 -2.16 13.15
CA ALA A 29 20.83 -2.44 12.11
C ALA A 29 21.53 -3.82 12.27
N GLY A 30 20.79 -4.82 12.71
CA GLY A 30 21.31 -6.18 12.91
C GLY A 30 22.18 -6.38 14.16
N LYS A 31 22.22 -5.41 15.06
CA LYS A 31 23.05 -5.48 16.28
C LYS A 31 22.44 -6.31 17.41
N ILE A 32 21.20 -6.77 17.24
CA ILE A 32 20.51 -7.64 18.22
C ILE A 32 19.99 -8.89 17.54
N ALA A 33 19.90 -9.98 18.31
CA ALA A 33 19.18 -11.19 17.92
C ALA A 33 17.82 -11.21 18.64
N VAL A 34 16.73 -11.41 17.85
CA VAL A 34 15.37 -11.47 18.39
C VAL A 34 14.93 -12.92 18.39
N PHE A 35 14.73 -13.52 19.58
CA PHE A 35 14.30 -14.92 19.74
C PHE A 35 12.77 -15.05 19.82
N ALA A 36 12.10 -14.04 20.36
CA ALA A 36 10.65 -14.05 20.48
C ALA A 36 10.11 -12.61 20.44
N VAL A 37 8.93 -12.45 19.85
CA VAL A 37 8.19 -11.19 19.80
C VAL A 37 6.78 -11.43 20.29
N ARG A 38 6.30 -10.59 21.20
CA ARG A 38 4.89 -10.54 21.59
C ARG A 38 4.21 -9.43 20.80
N LEU A 39 3.18 -9.79 20.05
CA LEU A 39 2.37 -8.85 19.27
C LEU A 39 0.94 -8.84 19.82
N ASP A 40 0.36 -7.66 19.91
CA ASP A 40 -1.06 -7.52 20.14
C ASP A 40 -1.82 -7.90 18.86
N THR A 41 -2.92 -8.62 19.01
CA THR A 41 -3.79 -9.01 17.91
C THR A 41 -5.17 -8.38 18.10
N TYR A 42 -5.89 -8.23 17.00
CA TYR A 42 -7.21 -7.63 16.95
C TYR A 42 -8.19 -8.60 16.30
N LEU A 43 -9.47 -8.45 16.62
CA LEU A 43 -10.52 -9.20 15.94
C LEU A 43 -10.50 -8.87 14.45
N LYS A 44 -10.65 -9.90 13.62
CA LYS A 44 -10.76 -9.69 12.17
C LYS A 44 -12.06 -8.92 11.89
N PRO A 45 -12.01 -7.85 11.07
CA PRO A 45 -13.20 -7.13 10.67
C PRO A 45 -14.20 -8.03 9.94
N THR A 46 -15.50 -7.76 10.10
CA THR A 46 -16.55 -8.47 9.36
C THR A 46 -16.72 -7.94 7.95
N LYS A 47 -16.47 -6.65 7.77
CA LYS A 47 -16.51 -5.94 6.48
C LYS A 47 -15.33 -5.02 6.35
N SER A 48 -14.78 -4.91 5.14
CA SER A 48 -13.83 -3.86 4.79
C SER A 48 -14.25 -3.18 3.49
N SER A 49 -13.82 -1.94 3.33
CA SER A 49 -14.01 -1.15 2.11
C SER A 49 -12.78 -0.30 1.87
N VAL A 50 -12.34 -0.28 0.63
CA VAL A 50 -11.22 0.55 0.20
C VAL A 50 -11.76 1.82 -0.44
N PHE A 51 -11.31 2.96 0.05
CA PHE A 51 -11.52 4.27 -0.55
C PHE A 51 -10.30 4.66 -1.36
N TYR A 52 -10.50 4.93 -2.64
CA TYR A 52 -9.47 5.38 -3.55
C TYR A 52 -9.65 6.87 -3.79
N ILE A 53 -8.77 7.67 -3.24
CA ILE A 53 -8.88 9.13 -3.18
C ILE A 53 -7.89 9.75 -4.15
N GLY A 54 -8.33 10.78 -4.91
CA GLY A 54 -7.48 11.53 -5.83
C GLY A 54 -7.53 13.03 -5.56
N SER A 55 -6.38 13.69 -5.65
CA SER A 55 -6.25 15.15 -5.60
C SER A 55 -5.00 15.63 -6.32
N ASN A 56 -5.03 16.87 -6.83
CA ASN A 56 -3.84 17.55 -7.37
C ASN A 56 -3.16 18.45 -6.32
N ASN A 57 -3.72 18.53 -5.12
CA ASN A 57 -3.11 19.23 -4.00
C ASN A 57 -2.72 18.24 -2.89
N PRO A 58 -1.41 17.99 -2.66
CA PRO A 58 -0.93 17.06 -1.64
C PRO A 58 -1.30 17.48 -0.21
N GLU A 59 -1.53 18.76 0.05
CA GLU A 59 -1.96 19.27 1.36
C GLU A 59 -3.33 18.70 1.77
N ASN A 60 -4.19 18.36 0.80
CA ASN A 60 -5.45 17.70 1.09
C ASN A 60 -5.24 16.38 1.84
N PHE A 61 -4.23 15.62 1.45
CA PHE A 61 -3.93 14.34 2.12
C PHE A 61 -3.34 14.56 3.52
N SER A 62 -2.50 15.59 3.69
CA SER A 62 -2.01 15.97 5.01
C SER A 62 -3.16 16.34 5.95
N LYS A 63 -4.14 17.10 5.43
CA LYS A 63 -5.34 17.48 6.18
C LYS A 63 -6.22 16.26 6.48
N ILE A 64 -6.53 15.45 5.48
CA ILE A 64 -7.34 14.22 5.66
C ILE A 64 -6.68 13.31 6.70
N ARG A 65 -5.36 13.11 6.62
CA ARG A 65 -4.62 12.31 7.59
C ARG A 65 -4.77 12.86 9.02
N LYS A 66 -4.60 14.17 9.20
CA LYS A 66 -4.76 14.82 10.51
C LYS A 66 -6.18 14.65 11.03
N ASP A 67 -7.17 14.93 10.20
CA ASP A 67 -8.58 14.84 10.57
C ASP A 67 -8.97 13.40 10.97
N ILE A 68 -8.57 12.40 10.19
CA ILE A 68 -8.83 10.99 10.49
C ILE A 68 -8.17 10.59 11.81
N LEU A 69 -6.89 10.86 11.98
CA LEU A 69 -6.15 10.44 13.16
C LEU A 69 -6.63 11.15 14.44
N SER A 70 -7.06 12.41 14.35
CA SER A 70 -7.51 13.21 15.49
C SER A 70 -8.98 12.95 15.85
N ASN A 71 -9.86 12.86 14.84
CA ASN A 71 -11.30 13.00 15.06
C ASN A 71 -12.09 11.69 14.87
N PHE A 72 -11.61 10.75 14.03
CA PHE A 72 -12.38 9.54 13.77
C PHE A 72 -12.45 8.64 15.00
N LYS A 73 -13.63 8.07 15.22
CA LYS A 73 -13.83 7.03 16.23
C LYS A 73 -13.12 5.74 15.82
N ASN A 74 -13.23 5.38 14.54
CA ASN A 74 -12.65 4.19 13.96
C ASN A 74 -11.47 4.56 13.06
N LEU A 75 -10.27 4.07 13.39
CA LEU A 75 -9.08 4.31 12.58
C LEU A 75 -9.05 3.37 11.38
N PRO A 76 -8.40 3.77 10.27
CA PRO A 76 -8.17 2.90 9.13
C PRO A 76 -7.33 1.67 9.51
N GLU A 77 -7.56 0.57 8.82
CA GLU A 77 -6.69 -0.61 8.86
C GLU A 77 -5.35 -0.32 8.18
N SER A 78 -5.42 0.36 7.04
CA SER A 78 -4.26 0.80 6.27
C SER A 78 -4.51 2.12 5.55
N GLY A 79 -3.43 2.80 5.18
CA GLY A 79 -3.47 4.00 4.36
C GLY A 79 -2.18 4.15 3.58
N GLU A 80 -2.26 4.13 2.26
CA GLU A 80 -1.11 4.17 1.35
C GLU A 80 -1.22 5.34 0.39
N TYR A 81 -0.19 6.19 0.37
CA TYR A 81 -0.06 7.25 -0.61
C TYR A 81 0.64 6.72 -1.88
N VAL A 82 0.08 7.06 -3.04
CA VAL A 82 0.60 6.66 -4.34
C VAL A 82 0.65 7.87 -5.26
N HIS A 83 1.83 8.20 -5.77
CA HIS A 83 1.99 9.20 -6.84
C HIS A 83 1.64 8.57 -8.20
N ARG A 84 1.19 9.39 -9.17
CA ARG A 84 0.88 8.94 -10.54
C ARG A 84 2.02 8.14 -11.17
N ASP A 85 3.27 8.54 -10.98
CA ASP A 85 4.43 7.83 -11.54
C ASP A 85 4.56 6.40 -10.97
N CYS A 86 4.26 6.21 -9.68
CA CYS A 86 4.21 4.88 -9.09
C CYS A 86 3.08 4.04 -9.68
N TYR A 87 1.92 4.66 -9.96
CA TYR A 87 0.83 3.99 -10.64
C TYR A 87 1.24 3.53 -12.05
N GLU A 88 1.91 4.39 -12.83
CA GLU A 88 2.42 4.02 -14.16
C GLU A 88 3.43 2.87 -14.09
N ALA A 89 4.36 2.93 -13.14
CA ALA A 89 5.32 1.85 -12.91
C ALA A 89 4.60 0.54 -12.55
N ALA A 90 3.61 0.58 -11.66
CA ALA A 90 2.82 -0.59 -11.31
C ALA A 90 2.03 -1.13 -12.51
N LYS A 91 1.41 -0.25 -13.29
CA LYS A 91 0.70 -0.63 -14.53
C LYS A 91 1.62 -1.32 -15.52
N GLN A 92 2.87 -0.88 -15.64
CA GLN A 92 3.84 -1.46 -16.57
C GLN A 92 4.41 -2.79 -16.08
N TYR A 93 4.76 -2.89 -14.80
CA TYR A 93 5.59 -3.98 -14.29
C TYR A 93 4.87 -5.02 -13.43
N SER A 94 3.61 -4.80 -13.04
CA SER A 94 2.87 -5.71 -12.14
C SER A 94 1.76 -6.52 -12.81
N LYS A 95 1.63 -6.47 -14.14
CA LYS A 95 0.56 -7.16 -14.87
C LYS A 95 0.51 -8.66 -14.60
N ASP A 96 1.66 -9.32 -14.61
CA ASP A 96 1.76 -10.76 -14.38
C ASP A 96 1.28 -11.14 -12.97
N THR A 97 1.71 -10.37 -11.98
CA THR A 97 1.31 -10.57 -10.58
C THR A 97 -0.18 -10.31 -10.38
N PHE A 98 -0.70 -9.22 -10.96
CA PHE A 98 -2.11 -8.88 -10.88
C PHE A 98 -2.99 -9.98 -11.49
N ILE A 99 -2.68 -10.41 -12.73
CA ILE A 99 -3.43 -11.47 -13.42
C ILE A 99 -3.35 -12.79 -12.66
N ALA A 100 -2.19 -13.09 -12.05
CA ALA A 100 -2.05 -14.28 -11.22
C ALA A 100 -2.96 -14.22 -9.98
N ILE A 101 -3.04 -13.06 -9.31
CA ILE A 101 -3.94 -12.86 -8.18
C ILE A 101 -5.40 -12.99 -8.61
N GLU A 102 -5.78 -12.33 -9.72
CA GLU A 102 -7.16 -12.32 -10.21
C GLU A 102 -7.65 -13.72 -10.61
N LYS A 103 -6.81 -14.49 -11.30
CA LYS A 103 -7.21 -15.80 -11.84
C LYS A 103 -6.94 -16.98 -10.92
N LEU A 104 -5.90 -16.91 -10.09
CA LEU A 104 -5.41 -18.03 -9.28
C LEU A 104 -5.51 -17.78 -7.78
N GLY A 105 -5.84 -16.54 -7.39
CA GLY A 105 -5.93 -16.10 -6.01
C GLY A 105 -4.57 -15.75 -5.38
N PRO A 106 -4.58 -15.04 -4.25
CA PRO A 106 -3.36 -14.56 -3.59
C PRO A 106 -2.48 -15.69 -3.06
N SER A 107 -3.02 -16.85 -2.76
CA SER A 107 -2.26 -18.03 -2.30
C SER A 107 -1.29 -18.58 -3.37
N PHE A 108 -1.45 -18.21 -4.62
CA PHE A 108 -0.56 -18.61 -5.71
C PHE A 108 0.74 -17.77 -5.77
N ILE A 109 0.74 -16.57 -5.19
CA ILE A 109 1.86 -15.63 -5.27
C ILE A 109 3.19 -16.22 -4.77
N PRO A 110 3.25 -16.91 -3.61
CA PRO A 110 4.50 -17.54 -3.18
C PRO A 110 5.05 -18.56 -4.18
N LYS A 111 4.16 -19.31 -4.84
CA LYS A 111 4.55 -20.29 -5.88
C LYS A 111 5.09 -19.60 -7.13
N LEU A 112 4.49 -18.48 -7.53
CA LEU A 112 4.96 -17.66 -8.66
C LEU A 112 6.37 -17.12 -8.39
N PHE A 113 6.61 -16.56 -7.21
CA PHE A 113 7.93 -16.03 -6.84
C PHE A 113 8.97 -17.14 -6.71
N GLU A 114 8.61 -18.30 -6.16
CA GLU A 114 9.52 -19.45 -6.10
C GLU A 114 9.88 -19.96 -7.51
N PHE A 115 8.91 -19.99 -8.42
CA PHE A 115 9.17 -20.32 -9.83
C PHE A 115 10.15 -19.32 -10.46
N LYS A 116 9.90 -18.01 -10.33
CA LYS A 116 10.81 -16.95 -10.83
C LYS A 116 12.22 -17.13 -10.26
N ARG A 117 12.32 -17.34 -8.95
CA ARG A 117 13.62 -17.60 -8.28
C ARG A 117 14.35 -18.80 -8.84
N ARG A 118 13.66 -19.91 -9.09
CA ARG A 118 14.28 -21.12 -9.70
C ARG A 118 14.77 -20.86 -11.11
N VAL A 119 13.98 -20.18 -11.93
CA VAL A 119 14.39 -19.79 -13.29
C VAL A 119 15.64 -18.93 -13.24
N ASP A 120 15.70 -17.92 -12.37
CA ASP A 120 16.85 -17.03 -12.25
C ASP A 120 18.12 -17.74 -11.72
N LEU A 121 17.97 -18.73 -10.83
CA LEU A 121 19.10 -19.56 -10.38
C LEU A 121 19.68 -20.43 -11.50
N ILE A 122 18.83 -20.95 -12.39
CA ILE A 122 19.27 -21.76 -13.54
C ILE A 122 19.92 -20.85 -14.59
N THR A 123 19.24 -19.76 -14.96
CA THR A 123 19.70 -18.84 -16.01
C THR A 123 20.93 -18.04 -15.61
N GLY A 124 21.11 -17.75 -14.32
CA GLY A 124 22.29 -17.08 -13.79
C GLY A 124 23.61 -17.85 -13.94
N LYS A 125 23.54 -19.16 -14.26
CA LYS A 125 24.74 -19.95 -14.61
C LYS A 125 25.27 -19.65 -16.02
N PHE A 126 24.44 -19.01 -16.85
CA PHE A 126 24.80 -18.73 -18.25
C PHE A 126 25.20 -17.25 -18.41
N ARG A 127 26.45 -16.97 -18.63
CA ARG A 127 27.03 -15.61 -18.75
C ARG A 127 26.43 -14.77 -19.89
N PHE A 128 25.81 -15.39 -20.89
CA PHE A 128 25.18 -14.69 -22.02
C PHE A 128 23.72 -14.26 -21.73
N LEU A 129 23.11 -14.77 -20.67
CA LEU A 129 21.77 -14.36 -20.28
C LEU A 129 21.80 -13.16 -19.33
N PRO A 130 20.86 -12.23 -19.45
CA PRO A 130 20.80 -11.08 -18.57
C PRO A 130 20.47 -11.50 -17.14
N SER A 131 20.99 -10.78 -16.16
CA SER A 131 20.58 -10.91 -14.77
C SER A 131 19.06 -10.71 -14.63
N LYS A 132 18.42 -11.48 -13.75
CA LYS A 132 16.96 -11.47 -13.56
C LYS A 132 16.20 -11.77 -14.86
N PHE A 133 16.62 -12.83 -15.53
CA PHE A 133 16.03 -13.26 -16.80
C PHE A 133 14.52 -13.50 -16.68
N SER A 134 14.05 -14.06 -15.56
CA SER A 134 12.64 -14.31 -15.32
C SER A 134 11.80 -13.02 -15.39
N ASP A 135 12.26 -11.94 -14.79
CA ASP A 135 11.55 -10.65 -14.81
C ASP A 135 11.52 -10.05 -16.22
N LYS A 136 12.63 -10.11 -16.95
CA LYS A 136 12.70 -9.60 -18.34
C LYS A 136 11.80 -10.40 -19.27
N LEU A 137 11.76 -11.72 -19.10
CA LEU A 137 10.85 -12.59 -19.86
C LEU A 137 9.41 -12.27 -19.54
N MET A 138 9.05 -12.12 -18.26
CA MET A 138 7.69 -11.78 -17.85
C MET A 138 7.28 -10.38 -18.31
N GLN A 139 8.19 -9.41 -18.29
CA GLN A 139 7.97 -8.08 -18.86
C GLN A 139 7.68 -8.15 -20.36
N PHE A 140 8.44 -8.92 -21.10
CA PHE A 140 8.20 -9.14 -22.54
C PHE A 140 6.84 -9.80 -22.77
N LEU A 141 6.52 -10.86 -22.05
CA LEU A 141 5.23 -11.55 -22.16
C LEU A 141 4.06 -10.65 -21.75
N SER A 142 4.28 -9.73 -20.81
CA SER A 142 3.24 -8.79 -20.34
C SER A 142 2.77 -7.81 -21.42
N LEU A 143 3.51 -7.62 -22.49
CA LEU A 143 3.08 -6.83 -23.64
C LEU A 143 1.85 -7.44 -24.33
N PHE A 144 1.70 -8.75 -24.23
CA PHE A 144 0.56 -9.50 -24.80
C PHE A 144 -0.61 -9.64 -23.82
N PHE A 145 -0.43 -9.20 -22.56
CA PHE A 145 -1.49 -9.28 -21.57
C PHE A 145 -2.48 -8.13 -21.74
N PRO A 146 -3.78 -8.38 -21.53
CA PRO A 146 -4.80 -7.34 -21.59
C PRO A 146 -4.59 -6.28 -20.50
N ASN A 147 -5.27 -5.15 -20.67
CA ASN A 147 -5.31 -4.12 -19.63
C ASN A 147 -5.96 -4.72 -18.38
N HIS A 148 -5.30 -4.61 -17.24
CA HIS A 148 -5.68 -5.32 -16.01
C HIS A 148 -6.28 -4.38 -14.96
N LEU A 149 -6.19 -3.07 -15.17
CA LEU A 149 -6.68 -2.10 -14.21
C LEU A 149 -8.10 -1.65 -14.56
N PRO A 150 -8.98 -1.45 -13.57
CA PRO A 150 -10.32 -0.94 -13.80
C PRO A 150 -10.30 0.46 -14.44
N ARG A 151 -11.23 0.70 -15.36
CA ARG A 151 -11.35 2.00 -16.06
C ARG A 151 -11.48 3.19 -15.10
N LYS A 152 -12.15 3.00 -13.96
CA LYS A 152 -12.26 4.06 -12.94
C LYS A 152 -10.90 4.45 -12.37
N MET A 153 -10.01 3.51 -12.11
CA MET A 153 -8.66 3.80 -11.63
C MET A 153 -7.85 4.55 -12.70
N GLU A 154 -8.01 4.20 -13.98
CA GLU A 154 -7.36 4.95 -15.06
C GLU A 154 -7.88 6.38 -15.16
N GLN A 155 -9.20 6.59 -15.01
CA GLN A 155 -9.79 7.93 -14.98
C GLN A 155 -9.27 8.76 -13.80
N PHE A 156 -9.11 8.16 -12.63
CA PHE A 156 -8.51 8.84 -11.47
C PHE A 156 -7.06 9.20 -11.72
N ARG A 157 -6.26 8.29 -12.27
CA ARG A 157 -4.88 8.53 -12.67
C ARG A 157 -4.78 9.71 -13.65
N ASP A 158 -5.68 9.80 -14.64
CA ASP A 158 -5.67 10.87 -15.64
C ASP A 158 -6.05 12.24 -15.05
N ARG A 159 -6.96 12.26 -14.06
CA ARG A 159 -7.44 13.48 -13.40
C ARG A 159 -6.51 14.00 -12.32
N PHE A 160 -5.86 13.08 -11.56
CA PHE A 160 -5.13 13.43 -10.34
C PHE A 160 -3.68 12.99 -10.42
N GLU A 161 -2.80 13.78 -9.83
CA GLU A 161 -1.38 13.48 -9.70
C GLU A 161 -1.11 12.64 -8.45
N HIS A 162 -1.86 12.91 -7.40
CA HIS A 162 -1.69 12.28 -6.11
C HIS A 162 -2.90 11.42 -5.77
N HIS A 163 -2.63 10.23 -5.21
CA HIS A 163 -3.65 9.27 -4.83
C HIS A 163 -3.41 8.78 -3.41
N TRP A 164 -4.48 8.42 -2.72
CA TRP A 164 -4.41 7.77 -1.44
C TRP A 164 -5.42 6.62 -1.37
N ILE A 165 -4.93 5.45 -0.96
CA ILE A 165 -5.72 4.25 -0.77
C ILE A 165 -5.91 4.08 0.73
N ILE A 166 -7.15 4.08 1.21
CA ILE A 166 -7.50 3.94 2.63
C ILE A 166 -8.43 2.76 2.80
N GLU A 167 -8.06 1.80 3.61
CA GLU A 167 -8.92 0.69 4.00
C GLU A 167 -9.60 0.98 5.33
N MET A 168 -10.92 0.94 5.32
CA MET A 168 -11.76 1.12 6.51
C MET A 168 -12.56 -0.15 6.78
N SER A 169 -12.83 -0.42 8.05
CA SER A 169 -13.58 -1.60 8.47
C SER A 169 -14.86 -1.24 9.23
N ASP A 170 -15.84 -2.12 9.14
CA ASP A 170 -17.11 -2.12 9.88
C ASP A 170 -17.79 -0.72 9.95
N GLU A 171 -17.99 -0.16 11.14
CA GLU A 171 -18.61 1.16 11.32
C GLU A 171 -17.79 2.32 10.73
N GLY A 172 -16.46 2.16 10.65
CA GLY A 172 -15.56 3.16 10.08
C GLY A 172 -15.82 3.45 8.62
N ILE A 173 -16.42 2.50 7.88
CA ILE A 173 -16.77 2.68 6.47
C ILE A 173 -17.76 3.84 6.29
N ASN A 174 -18.80 3.89 7.12
CA ASN A 174 -19.81 4.94 7.04
C ASN A 174 -19.26 6.29 7.53
N GLU A 175 -18.44 6.27 8.59
CA GLU A 175 -17.75 7.45 9.11
C GLU A 175 -16.86 8.08 8.02
N ALA A 176 -16.03 7.29 7.35
CA ALA A 176 -15.16 7.73 6.28
C ALA A 176 -15.93 8.26 5.07
N ARG A 177 -17.00 7.57 4.64
CA ARG A 177 -17.82 8.00 3.51
C ARG A 177 -18.47 9.36 3.76
N LYS A 178 -19.01 9.58 4.96
CA LYS A 178 -19.59 10.86 5.35
C LYS A 178 -18.54 11.96 5.33
N TYR A 179 -17.39 11.70 5.90
CA TYR A 179 -16.28 12.64 5.95
C TYR A 179 -15.79 13.03 4.54
N PHE A 180 -15.53 12.05 3.65
CA PHE A 180 -15.05 12.34 2.30
C PHE A 180 -16.07 13.09 1.46
N ASN A 181 -17.37 12.78 1.58
CA ASN A 181 -18.41 13.55 0.93
C ASN A 181 -18.38 15.02 1.36
N GLN A 182 -18.22 15.31 2.65
CA GLN A 182 -18.10 16.69 3.13
C GLN A 182 -16.80 17.33 2.67
N PHE A 183 -15.69 16.65 2.82
CA PHE A 183 -14.35 17.17 2.47
C PHE A 183 -14.29 17.58 1.00
N PHE A 184 -14.72 16.74 0.08
CA PHE A 184 -14.64 17.01 -1.36
C PHE A 184 -15.77 17.92 -1.91
N ASN A 185 -16.70 18.35 -1.09
CA ASN A 185 -17.55 19.50 -1.38
C ASN A 185 -16.82 20.84 -1.20
N GLU A 186 -15.81 20.88 -0.35
CA GLU A 186 -15.04 22.09 -0.04
C GLU A 186 -13.67 22.12 -0.75
N TYR A 187 -13.08 20.96 -0.98
CA TYR A 187 -11.72 20.80 -1.52
C TYR A 187 -11.73 20.07 -2.87
N ASN A 188 -10.84 20.46 -3.77
CA ASN A 188 -10.68 19.80 -5.05
C ASN A 188 -10.11 18.38 -4.88
N GLY A 189 -10.84 17.41 -5.38
CA GLY A 189 -10.52 15.99 -5.34
C GLY A 189 -11.76 15.14 -5.56
N ASP A 190 -11.59 13.81 -5.37
CA ASP A 190 -12.68 12.84 -5.54
C ASP A 190 -12.34 11.53 -4.82
N PHE A 191 -13.32 10.61 -4.61
CA PHE A 191 -13.10 9.30 -4.00
C PHE A 191 -14.08 8.22 -4.48
#